data_b16f51dc80b75e2f4ffec71e23efe4b7
#
_entry.id   b16f51dc80b75e2f4ffec71e23efe4b7
#
_cell.length_a   1.000
_cell.length_b   1.000
_cell.length_c   1.000
_cell.angle_alpha   90.00
_cell.angle_beta   90.00
_cell.angle_gamma   90.00
#
_symmetry.space_group_name_H-M   'P 1'
#
loop_
_entity.id
_entity.type
_entity.pdbx_description
1 polymer ?
#
loop_
_entity_poly.entity_id
_entity_poly.type
_entity_poly.pdbx_seq_one_letter_code
_entity_poly.pdbx_strand_id
1 'polypeptide(L)'
;MYNFEFKQPKTISEALNALKSDEAEALAGGQTLIPTMKQRLASPATLVSLSKILEMKGICKNDDGSISIGGGTTHADVASNSNIFPGLITLAENIGDPAVRNRGTIGGSLANNDPAACYPAAALSSGATIETDSREIPADDFFQGMFET
;
A
#
# COMPACT_ATOMS: atom_id res chain seq x y z
N MET A 1 11.20 -15.30 -13.36
CA MET A 1 9.84 -14.73 -13.37
C MET A 1 9.07 -15.38 -14.52
N TYR A 2 7.83 -15.80 -14.31
CA TYR A 2 6.96 -16.34 -15.35
C TYR A 2 6.35 -15.19 -16.16
N ASN A 3 5.75 -15.50 -17.32
CA ASN A 3 5.05 -14.52 -18.13
C ASN A 3 3.74 -14.11 -17.45
N PHE A 4 3.36 -12.85 -17.59
CA PHE A 4 2.11 -12.30 -17.09
C PHE A 4 1.60 -11.21 -18.03
N GLU A 5 0.31 -10.95 -18.02
CA GLU A 5 -0.29 -9.75 -18.61
C GLU A 5 -0.08 -8.56 -17.68
N PHE A 6 0.23 -7.38 -18.23
CA PHE A 6 0.40 -6.16 -17.44
C PHE A 6 -0.69 -5.14 -17.78
N LYS A 7 -1.53 -4.80 -16.79
CA LYS A 7 -2.58 -3.79 -16.90
C LYS A 7 -2.21 -2.56 -16.06
N GLN A 8 -2.49 -1.38 -16.58
CA GLN A 8 -2.18 -0.12 -15.89
C GLN A 8 -3.41 0.81 -15.91
N PRO A 9 -4.42 0.53 -15.08
CA PRO A 9 -5.61 1.35 -14.94
C PRO A 9 -5.28 2.75 -14.43
N LYS A 10 -6.17 3.70 -14.72
CA LYS A 10 -6.04 5.09 -14.29
C LYS A 10 -7.03 5.46 -13.19
N THR A 11 -8.02 4.62 -12.93
CA THR A 11 -9.05 4.82 -11.90
C THR A 11 -9.17 3.59 -11.02
N ILE A 12 -9.71 3.75 -9.81
CA ILE A 12 -10.01 2.63 -8.89
C ILE A 12 -11.00 1.67 -9.55
N SER A 13 -12.03 2.19 -10.20
CA SER A 13 -13.04 1.35 -10.87
C SER A 13 -12.45 0.45 -11.97
N GLU A 14 -11.53 0.99 -12.79
CA GLU A 14 -10.82 0.20 -13.79
C GLU A 14 -9.93 -0.88 -13.14
N ALA A 15 -9.25 -0.54 -12.02
CA ALA A 15 -8.42 -1.48 -11.28
C ALA A 15 -9.25 -2.63 -10.70
N LEU A 16 -10.36 -2.31 -10.03
CA LEU A 16 -11.29 -3.29 -9.48
C LEU A 16 -11.83 -4.25 -10.56
N ASN A 17 -12.19 -3.70 -11.73
CA ASN A 17 -12.63 -4.54 -12.85
C ASN A 17 -11.52 -5.46 -13.37
N ALA A 18 -10.28 -4.97 -13.43
CA ALA A 18 -9.14 -5.78 -13.87
C ALA A 18 -8.79 -6.89 -12.86
N LEU A 19 -8.99 -6.61 -11.55
CA LEU A 19 -8.74 -7.56 -10.47
C LEU A 19 -9.80 -8.66 -10.32
N LYS A 20 -10.93 -8.56 -11.03
CA LYS A 20 -11.94 -9.64 -11.09
C LYS A 20 -11.48 -10.86 -11.90
N SER A 21 -10.43 -10.73 -12.71
CA SER A 21 -9.87 -11.85 -13.46
C SER A 21 -9.22 -12.85 -12.52
N ASP A 22 -9.38 -14.14 -12.78
CA ASP A 22 -8.69 -15.19 -12.04
C ASP A 22 -7.17 -14.97 -12.10
N GLU A 23 -6.49 -15.22 -10.98
CA GLU A 23 -5.03 -15.03 -10.84
C GLU A 23 -4.53 -13.61 -11.16
N ALA A 24 -5.40 -12.59 -11.05
CA ALA A 24 -4.99 -11.19 -11.13
C ALA A 24 -4.52 -10.71 -9.76
N GLU A 25 -3.41 -9.96 -9.72
CA GLU A 25 -2.84 -9.44 -8.50
C GLU A 25 -2.51 -7.95 -8.61
N ALA A 26 -2.79 -7.22 -7.52
CA ALA A 26 -2.52 -5.79 -7.44
C ALA A 26 -1.02 -5.50 -7.26
N LEU A 27 -0.49 -4.59 -8.06
CA LEU A 27 0.90 -4.14 -7.98
C LEU A 27 0.94 -2.66 -7.61
N ALA A 28 1.25 -2.35 -6.36
CA ALA A 28 1.53 -0.99 -5.89
C ALA A 28 3.02 -0.65 -6.09
N GLY A 29 3.81 -0.57 -5.03
CA GLY A 29 5.25 -0.29 -5.10
C GLY A 29 6.12 -1.45 -5.59
N GLY A 30 5.61 -2.68 -5.50
CA GLY A 30 6.27 -3.89 -5.98
C GLY A 30 7.48 -4.34 -5.16
N GLN A 31 7.68 -3.80 -3.96
CA GLN A 31 8.87 -4.07 -3.16
C GLN A 31 8.85 -5.45 -2.48
N THR A 32 7.69 -6.08 -2.38
CA THR A 32 7.52 -7.47 -1.95
C THR A 32 7.19 -8.37 -3.14
N LEU A 33 6.15 -8.05 -3.90
CA LEU A 33 5.64 -8.92 -4.96
C LEU A 33 6.67 -9.18 -6.07
N ILE A 34 7.38 -8.16 -6.56
CA ILE A 34 8.36 -8.33 -7.63
C ILE A 34 9.54 -9.24 -7.20
N PRO A 35 10.17 -9.08 -6.04
CA PRO A 35 11.14 -10.03 -5.51
C PRO A 35 10.61 -11.46 -5.41
N THR A 36 9.38 -11.64 -4.90
CA THR A 36 8.73 -12.94 -4.77
C THR A 36 8.53 -13.60 -6.14
N MET A 37 8.07 -12.85 -7.13
CA MET A 37 7.94 -13.33 -8.52
C MET A 37 9.30 -13.67 -9.15
N LYS A 38 10.36 -12.90 -8.87
CA LYS A 38 11.72 -13.20 -9.35
C LYS A 38 12.25 -14.52 -8.81
N GLN A 39 11.87 -14.86 -7.58
CA GLN A 39 12.20 -16.15 -6.95
C GLN A 39 11.25 -17.28 -7.38
N ARG A 40 10.22 -16.98 -8.22
CA ARG A 40 9.20 -17.93 -8.68
C ARG A 40 8.29 -18.47 -7.56
N LEU A 41 8.16 -17.72 -6.47
CA LEU A 41 7.26 -18.06 -5.35
C LEU A 41 5.85 -17.49 -5.54
N ALA A 42 5.68 -16.58 -6.49
CA ALA A 42 4.38 -16.08 -6.97
C ALA A 42 4.38 -16.05 -8.50
N SER A 43 3.24 -16.36 -9.11
CA SER A 43 3.05 -16.45 -10.56
C SER A 43 1.67 -15.95 -11.01
N PRO A 44 1.30 -14.71 -10.71
CA PRO A 44 0.02 -14.18 -11.16
C PRO A 44 -0.05 -14.18 -12.70
N ALA A 45 -1.21 -14.49 -13.26
CA ALA A 45 -1.44 -14.42 -14.69
C ALA A 45 -1.54 -12.97 -15.17
N THR A 46 -2.06 -12.08 -14.31
CA THR A 46 -2.21 -10.64 -14.60
C THR A 46 -1.69 -9.80 -13.44
N LEU A 47 -0.86 -8.81 -13.75
CA LEU A 47 -0.48 -7.75 -12.81
C LEU A 47 -1.27 -6.48 -13.11
N VAL A 48 -1.98 -5.98 -12.11
CA VAL A 48 -2.75 -4.74 -12.18
C VAL A 48 -2.00 -3.64 -11.44
N SER A 49 -1.30 -2.79 -12.19
CA SER A 49 -0.49 -1.70 -11.60
C SER A 49 -1.37 -0.55 -11.11
N LEU A 50 -1.30 -0.25 -9.82
CA LEU A 50 -2.02 0.86 -9.19
C LEU A 50 -1.28 2.21 -9.33
N SER A 51 -0.09 2.22 -9.91
CA SER A 51 0.83 3.38 -9.91
C SER A 51 0.30 4.61 -10.66
N LYS A 52 -0.68 4.47 -11.57
CA LYS A 52 -1.29 5.57 -12.34
C LYS A 52 -2.60 6.08 -11.77
N ILE A 53 -3.09 5.49 -10.69
CA ILE A 53 -4.33 5.91 -10.03
C ILE A 53 -4.00 7.08 -9.11
N LEU A 54 -4.33 8.30 -9.53
CA LEU A 54 -3.98 9.51 -8.80
C LEU A 54 -4.81 9.67 -7.52
N GLU A 55 -6.07 9.24 -7.55
CA GLU A 55 -6.97 9.27 -6.39
C GLU A 55 -6.52 8.41 -5.20
N MET A 56 -5.62 7.45 -5.42
CA MET A 56 -4.98 6.67 -4.37
C MET A 56 -3.74 7.33 -3.76
N LYS A 57 -3.40 8.57 -4.13
CA LYS A 57 -2.16 9.22 -3.72
C LYS A 57 -2.43 10.50 -2.97
N GLY A 58 -1.48 10.86 -2.11
CA GLY A 58 -1.48 12.14 -1.41
C GLY A 58 -1.79 12.01 0.07
N ILE A 59 -1.63 13.13 0.75
CA ILE A 59 -1.83 13.27 2.19
C ILE A 59 -2.65 14.53 2.40
N CYS A 60 -3.78 14.39 3.08
CA CYS A 60 -4.70 15.48 3.36
C CYS A 60 -4.98 15.56 4.87
N LYS A 61 -4.99 16.78 5.40
CA LYS A 61 -5.47 17.05 6.75
C LYS A 61 -6.94 17.41 6.65
N ASN A 62 -7.78 16.72 7.40
CA ASN A 62 -9.21 16.91 7.46
C ASN A 62 -9.60 18.02 8.46
N ASP A 63 -10.81 18.52 8.37
CA ASP A 63 -11.33 19.61 9.24
C ASP A 63 -11.42 19.18 10.72
N ASP A 64 -11.61 17.90 10.99
CA ASP A 64 -11.64 17.32 12.34
C ASP A 64 -10.23 17.10 12.95
N GLY A 65 -9.19 17.42 12.18
CA GLY A 65 -7.78 17.26 12.58
C GLY A 65 -7.19 15.90 12.26
N SER A 66 -7.97 14.95 11.76
CA SER A 66 -7.46 13.67 11.27
C SER A 66 -6.65 13.85 9.98
N ILE A 67 -5.90 12.81 9.60
CA ILE A 67 -5.05 12.81 8.40
C ILE A 67 -5.45 11.62 7.54
N SER A 68 -5.83 11.91 6.30
CA SER A 68 -6.07 10.89 5.28
C SER A 68 -4.83 10.71 4.42
N ILE A 69 -4.41 9.47 4.23
CA ILE A 69 -3.25 9.10 3.42
C ILE A 69 -3.69 8.08 2.37
N GLY A 70 -3.59 8.45 1.11
CA GLY A 70 -3.91 7.54 0.02
C GLY A 70 -2.98 6.33 -0.02
N GLY A 71 -3.53 5.13 -0.21
CA GLY A 71 -2.77 3.87 -0.16
C GLY A 71 -1.63 3.77 -1.18
N GLY A 72 -1.69 4.53 -2.28
CA GLY A 72 -0.63 4.63 -3.28
C GLY A 72 0.47 5.66 -2.97
N THR A 73 0.41 6.33 -1.81
CA THR A 73 1.43 7.29 -1.37
C THR A 73 2.72 6.56 -1.01
N THR A 74 3.85 7.04 -1.55
CA THR A 74 5.14 6.39 -1.32
C THR A 74 5.69 6.67 0.08
N HIS A 75 6.58 5.82 0.57
CA HIS A 75 7.27 6.07 1.85
C HIS A 75 8.05 7.38 1.82
N ALA A 76 8.62 7.74 0.66
CA ALA A 76 9.35 9.01 0.48
C ALA A 76 8.40 10.22 0.61
N ASP A 77 7.18 10.14 0.04
CA ASP A 77 6.19 11.20 0.17
C ASP A 77 5.71 11.34 1.62
N VAL A 78 5.50 10.23 2.33
CA VAL A 78 5.16 10.25 3.77
C VAL A 78 6.29 10.88 4.58
N ALA A 79 7.54 10.47 4.34
CA ALA A 79 8.72 10.98 5.05
C ALA A 79 8.94 12.48 4.86
N SER A 80 8.58 13.03 3.69
CA SER A 80 8.78 14.45 3.37
C SER A 80 7.61 15.37 3.73
N ASN A 81 6.50 14.84 4.24
CA ASN A 81 5.29 15.62 4.47
C ASN A 81 5.23 16.19 5.91
N SER A 82 5.30 17.51 6.03
CA SER A 82 5.28 18.20 7.33
C SER A 82 3.90 18.30 8.00
N ASN A 83 2.82 17.88 7.33
CA ASN A 83 1.45 17.96 7.87
C ASN A 83 1.05 16.75 8.70
N ILE A 84 1.87 15.70 8.72
CA ILE A 84 1.62 14.49 9.50
C ILE A 84 2.41 14.50 10.82
N PHE A 85 2.01 13.65 11.76
CA PHE A 85 2.68 13.60 13.05
C PHE A 85 4.14 13.09 12.94
N PRO A 86 5.07 13.65 13.74
CA PRO A 86 6.51 13.38 13.58
C PRO A 86 6.89 11.90 13.66
N GLY A 87 6.18 11.10 14.47
CA GLY A 87 6.42 9.67 14.59
C GLY A 87 6.28 8.91 13.28
N LEU A 88 5.27 9.25 12.47
CA LEU A 88 5.06 8.61 11.16
C LEU A 88 6.12 9.05 10.14
N ILE A 89 6.55 10.32 10.19
CA ILE A 89 7.66 10.83 9.37
C ILE A 89 8.92 10.02 9.66
N THR A 90 9.32 9.96 10.94
CA THR A 90 10.52 9.23 11.37
C THR A 90 10.45 7.75 11.01
N LEU A 91 9.28 7.12 11.18
CA LEU A 91 9.07 5.74 10.76
C LEU A 91 9.34 5.58 9.25
N ALA A 92 8.72 6.43 8.42
CA ALA A 92 8.85 6.35 6.97
C ALA A 92 10.29 6.62 6.49
N GLU A 93 11.01 7.54 7.11
CA GLU A 93 12.43 7.83 6.83
C GLU A 93 13.34 6.64 7.05
N ASN A 94 13.00 5.77 8.00
CA ASN A 94 13.79 4.59 8.37
C ASN A 94 13.39 3.30 7.64
N ILE A 95 12.41 3.33 6.73
CA ILE A 95 12.03 2.16 5.94
C ILE A 95 13.05 1.93 4.81
N GLY A 96 13.76 0.80 4.86
CA GLY A 96 14.66 0.37 3.79
C GLY A 96 15.68 1.43 3.37
N ASP A 97 15.99 1.45 2.09
CA ASP A 97 16.83 2.46 1.46
C ASP A 97 16.02 3.46 0.60
N PRO A 98 16.64 4.51 0.06
CA PRO A 98 15.94 5.48 -0.80
C PRO A 98 15.28 4.86 -2.03
N ALA A 99 15.84 3.80 -2.62
CA ALA A 99 15.23 3.13 -3.78
C ALA A 99 13.94 2.42 -3.38
N VAL A 100 13.90 1.78 -2.22
CA VAL A 100 12.71 1.19 -1.63
C VAL A 100 11.67 2.27 -1.31
N ARG A 101 12.08 3.35 -0.62
CA ARG A 101 11.15 4.42 -0.21
C ARG A 101 10.49 5.14 -1.37
N ASN A 102 11.18 5.33 -2.47
CA ASN A 102 10.63 5.96 -3.68
C ASN A 102 9.66 5.08 -4.47
N ARG A 103 9.50 3.83 -4.10
CA ARG A 103 8.62 2.86 -4.79
C ARG A 103 7.58 2.25 -3.87
N GLY A 104 7.98 1.77 -2.69
CA GLY A 104 7.10 1.18 -1.69
C GLY A 104 6.04 2.18 -1.24
N THR A 105 4.82 1.70 -0.98
CA THR A 105 3.65 2.51 -0.61
C THR A 105 3.10 2.11 0.74
N ILE A 106 2.47 3.06 1.44
CA ILE A 106 1.83 2.79 2.73
C ILE A 106 0.75 1.71 2.60
N GLY A 107 -0.14 1.82 1.62
CA GLY A 107 -1.20 0.83 1.42
C GLY A 107 -0.67 -0.55 1.05
N GLY A 108 0.40 -0.63 0.23
CA GLY A 108 1.05 -1.90 -0.08
C GLY A 108 1.66 -2.56 1.16
N SER A 109 2.23 -1.78 2.08
CA SER A 109 2.78 -2.30 3.34
C SER A 109 1.67 -2.80 4.28
N LEU A 110 0.57 -2.03 4.43
CA LEU A 110 -0.56 -2.41 5.26
C LEU A 110 -1.24 -3.69 4.72
N ALA A 111 -1.54 -3.73 3.41
CA ALA A 111 -2.20 -4.89 2.79
C ALA A 111 -1.34 -6.16 2.81
N ASN A 112 -0.02 -6.03 2.72
CA ASN A 112 0.90 -7.18 2.81
C ASN A 112 1.02 -7.71 4.24
N ASN A 113 0.80 -6.89 5.24
CA ASN A 113 0.87 -7.22 6.68
C ASN A 113 2.07 -8.12 7.06
N ASP A 114 3.26 -7.75 6.58
CA ASP A 114 4.49 -8.42 7.00
C ASP A 114 4.75 -8.08 8.48
N PRO A 115 4.95 -9.08 9.36
CA PRO A 115 5.24 -8.83 10.78
C PRO A 115 6.53 -8.03 11.03
N ALA A 116 7.43 -7.96 10.05
CA ALA A 116 8.62 -7.11 10.10
C ALA A 116 8.38 -5.67 9.60
N ALA A 117 7.18 -5.37 9.06
CA ALA A 117 6.86 -4.03 8.57
C ALA A 117 6.52 -3.07 9.72
N CYS A 118 6.86 -1.79 9.53
CA CYS A 118 6.64 -0.77 10.55
C CYS A 118 5.23 -0.15 10.52
N TYR A 119 4.59 -0.05 9.34
CA TYR A 119 3.28 0.61 9.22
C TYR A 119 2.12 -0.05 9.95
N PRO A 120 2.01 -1.40 10.05
CA PRO A 120 0.95 -2.00 10.84
C PRO A 120 0.94 -1.52 12.29
N ALA A 121 2.12 -1.46 12.93
CA ALA A 121 2.25 -0.95 14.28
C ALA A 121 1.87 0.54 14.40
N ALA A 122 2.21 1.36 13.40
CA ALA A 122 1.82 2.78 13.38
C ALA A 122 0.31 2.95 13.20
N ALA A 123 -0.33 2.16 12.34
CA ALA A 123 -1.77 2.18 12.15
C ALA A 123 -2.53 1.80 13.43
N LEU A 124 -2.11 0.73 14.10
CA LEU A 124 -2.67 0.29 15.38
C LEU A 124 -2.49 1.36 16.47
N SER A 125 -1.27 1.88 16.64
CA SER A 125 -0.97 2.85 17.72
C SER A 125 -1.63 4.21 17.52
N SER A 126 -1.97 4.58 16.30
CA SER A 126 -2.69 5.82 15.97
C SER A 126 -4.20 5.67 15.96
N GLY A 127 -4.74 4.47 16.17
CA GLY A 127 -6.17 4.18 16.04
C GLY A 127 -6.68 4.45 14.63
N ALA A 128 -5.88 4.11 13.61
CA ALA A 128 -6.24 4.38 12.23
C ALA A 128 -7.45 3.56 11.76
N THR A 129 -8.20 4.11 10.81
CA THR A 129 -9.20 3.38 10.02
C THR A 129 -8.63 3.11 8.64
N ILE A 130 -8.73 1.87 8.19
CA ILE A 130 -8.33 1.45 6.85
C ILE A 130 -9.54 1.50 5.95
N GLU A 131 -9.49 2.39 4.96
CA GLU A 131 -10.55 2.53 3.96
C GLU A 131 -10.21 1.69 2.72
N THR A 132 -11.15 0.86 2.30
CA THR A 132 -11.10 0.07 1.08
C THR A 132 -12.13 0.57 0.07
N ASP A 133 -12.27 -0.11 -1.06
CA ASP A 133 -13.31 0.19 -2.07
C ASP A 133 -14.74 0.01 -1.55
N SER A 134 -14.94 -0.74 -0.47
CA SER A 134 -16.27 -1.15 0.01
C SER A 134 -16.44 -1.09 1.52
N ARG A 135 -15.38 -0.89 2.30
CA ARG A 135 -15.41 -0.95 3.76
C ARG A 135 -14.48 0.07 4.41
N GLU A 136 -14.88 0.55 5.58
CA GLU A 136 -14.03 1.21 6.56
C GLU A 136 -13.79 0.23 7.70
N ILE A 137 -12.53 -0.05 8.02
CA ILE A 137 -12.14 -1.10 8.96
C ILE A 137 -11.18 -0.47 9.98
N PRO A 138 -11.50 -0.49 11.29
CA PRO A 138 -10.51 -0.12 12.32
C PRO A 138 -9.23 -0.95 12.18
N ALA A 139 -8.08 -0.36 12.46
CA ALA A 139 -6.80 -1.07 12.35
C ALA A 139 -6.76 -2.33 13.22
N ASP A 140 -7.41 -2.30 14.40
CA ASP A 140 -7.49 -3.46 15.30
C ASP A 140 -8.24 -4.66 14.68
N ASP A 141 -9.16 -4.39 13.75
CA ASP A 141 -9.94 -5.42 13.05
C ASP A 141 -9.37 -5.75 11.66
N PHE A 142 -8.45 -4.93 11.16
CA PHE A 142 -7.89 -5.11 9.82
C PHE A 142 -6.80 -6.18 9.76
N PHE A 143 -5.90 -6.22 10.74
CA PHE A 143 -4.78 -7.15 10.78
C PHE A 143 -5.20 -8.46 11.44
N GLN A 144 -5.38 -9.52 10.66
CA GLN A 144 -5.91 -10.80 11.11
C GLN A 144 -4.80 -11.80 11.53
N GLY A 145 -3.65 -11.75 10.86
CA GLY A 145 -2.54 -12.64 11.10
C GLY A 145 -1.33 -12.29 10.26
N MET A 146 -0.31 -13.14 10.27
CA MET A 146 0.90 -12.94 9.48
C MET A 146 0.56 -13.02 7.99
N PHE A 147 0.79 -11.93 7.24
CA PHE A 147 0.41 -11.79 5.82
C PHE A 147 -1.09 -11.98 5.55
N GLU A 148 -1.93 -11.65 6.53
CA GLU A 148 -3.39 -11.79 6.46
C GLU A 148 -4.07 -10.53 6.98
N THR A 149 -5.01 -9.96 6.18
CA THR A 149 -5.79 -8.75 6.48
C THR A 149 -7.25 -8.91 6.12
#